data_8287a17c56204797e68ce32a62524df0
#
_entry.id   8287a17c56204797e68ce32a62524df0
#
_cell.length_a   1.000
_cell.length_b   1.000
_cell.length_c   1.000
_cell.angle_alpha   90.00
_cell.angle_beta   90.00
_cell.angle_gamma   90.00
#
_symmetry.space_group_name_H-M   'P 1'
#
loop_
_entity.id
_entity.type
_entity.pdbx_description
1 polymer ?
#
loop_
_entity_poly.entity_id
_entity_poly.type
_entity_poly.pdbx_seq_one_letter_code
_entity_poly.pdbx_strand_id
1 'polypeptide(L)'
;MSEWDAYADQWDDDELVIHYSQQAYQSLTQAINCDGLTILDFGCGTGRLTELLHPQAKRIVAVDSSAKMIGVLAAKNLPKTEPLAIDLNSSNSQPMRNTFDLIVASSVCAFLPDYQASLAMFRQLLKPQGYFVQWDWLKQAGESTPGFTAEEIQAAFDQCLFKTISLQQAFTMQQGEDEVPVIMGIAQKRNQTGGFL
;
A
#
# COMPACT_ATOMS: atom_id res chain seq x y z
N MET A 1 -13.53 -14.78 -9.20
CA MET A 1 -12.18 -15.35 -9.03
C MET A 1 -11.23 -14.26 -9.47
N SER A 2 -10.33 -13.83 -8.60
CA SER A 2 -9.33 -12.82 -8.92
C SER A 2 -8.27 -13.42 -9.83
N GLU A 3 -7.71 -12.65 -10.77
CA GLU A 3 -6.56 -13.11 -11.58
C GLU A 3 -5.36 -13.50 -10.72
N TRP A 4 -5.21 -12.89 -9.54
CA TRP A 4 -4.17 -13.18 -8.56
C TRP A 4 -4.33 -14.54 -7.85
N ASP A 5 -5.51 -15.17 -7.92
CA ASP A 5 -5.74 -16.50 -7.31
C ASP A 5 -4.79 -17.57 -7.86
N ALA A 6 -4.32 -17.43 -9.11
CA ALA A 6 -3.43 -18.40 -9.74
C ALA A 6 -2.00 -18.40 -9.17
N TYR A 7 -1.58 -17.31 -8.55
CA TYR A 7 -0.21 -17.11 -8.05
C TYR A 7 -0.07 -17.39 -6.54
N ALA A 8 -1.19 -17.49 -5.80
CA ALA A 8 -1.19 -17.51 -4.34
C ALA A 8 -0.32 -18.61 -3.71
N ASP A 9 -0.33 -19.81 -4.30
CA ASP A 9 0.36 -20.98 -3.73
C ASP A 9 1.90 -20.89 -3.81
N GLN A 10 2.43 -20.09 -4.73
CA GLN A 10 3.87 -19.92 -4.97
C GLN A 10 4.39 -18.53 -4.61
N TRP A 11 3.49 -17.61 -4.21
CA TRP A 11 3.82 -16.20 -3.99
C TRP A 11 4.86 -15.98 -2.91
N ASP A 12 4.80 -16.77 -1.84
CA ASP A 12 5.73 -16.66 -0.72
C ASP A 12 7.11 -17.28 -1.01
N ASP A 13 7.22 -18.12 -2.04
CA ASP A 13 8.47 -18.75 -2.47
C ASP A 13 9.19 -17.93 -3.56
N ASP A 14 8.54 -16.90 -4.11
CA ASP A 14 9.12 -16.02 -5.12
C ASP A 14 10.15 -15.06 -4.49
N GLU A 15 11.41 -15.23 -4.87
CA GLU A 15 12.52 -14.42 -4.37
C GLU A 15 12.35 -12.92 -4.67
N LEU A 16 11.71 -12.56 -5.80
CA LEU A 16 11.43 -11.16 -6.15
C LEU A 16 10.40 -10.57 -5.19
N VAL A 17 9.34 -11.30 -4.88
CA VAL A 17 8.31 -10.87 -3.92
C VAL A 17 8.90 -10.70 -2.52
N ILE A 18 9.71 -11.66 -2.09
CA ILE A 18 10.40 -11.63 -0.80
C ILE A 18 11.29 -10.38 -0.72
N HIS A 19 12.16 -10.21 -1.71
CA HIS A 19 13.11 -9.09 -1.74
C HIS A 19 12.39 -7.73 -1.82
N TYR A 20 11.38 -7.61 -2.67
CA TYR A 20 10.56 -6.39 -2.79
C TYR A 20 9.94 -6.00 -1.44
N SER A 21 9.30 -6.95 -0.77
CA SER A 21 8.66 -6.72 0.53
C SER A 21 9.65 -6.30 1.61
N GLN A 22 10.85 -6.88 1.63
CA GLN A 22 11.93 -6.49 2.54
C GLN A 22 12.42 -5.06 2.28
N GLN A 23 12.62 -4.68 1.01
CA GLN A 23 13.05 -3.33 0.63
C GLN A 23 11.96 -2.30 0.95
N ALA A 24 10.69 -2.63 0.68
CA ALA A 24 9.56 -1.78 1.04
C ALA A 24 9.49 -1.53 2.55
N TYR A 25 9.62 -2.60 3.36
CA TYR A 25 9.68 -2.49 4.81
C TYR A 25 10.85 -1.64 5.30
N GLN A 26 12.06 -1.86 4.77
CA GLN A 26 13.25 -1.09 5.16
C GLN A 26 13.08 0.40 4.84
N SER A 27 12.63 0.72 3.63
CA SER A 27 12.40 2.12 3.23
C SER A 27 11.29 2.78 4.05
N LEU A 28 10.23 2.04 4.42
CA LEU A 28 9.19 2.55 5.30
C LEU A 28 9.73 2.90 6.69
N THR A 29 10.42 1.96 7.33
CA THR A 29 10.88 2.13 8.72
C THR A 29 11.99 3.17 8.88
N GLN A 30 12.71 3.50 7.81
CA GLN A 30 13.62 4.64 7.76
C GLN A 30 12.88 5.98 7.73
N ALA A 31 11.66 6.02 7.18
CA ALA A 31 10.88 7.25 6.99
C ALA A 31 9.82 7.45 8.07
N ILE A 32 9.20 6.38 8.58
CA ILE A 32 8.07 6.43 9.51
C ILE A 32 8.29 5.42 10.64
N ASN A 33 8.16 5.88 11.89
CA ASN A 33 8.08 4.96 13.03
C ASN A 33 6.72 4.28 13.02
N CYS A 34 6.69 2.95 12.85
CA CYS A 34 5.48 2.14 12.77
C CYS A 34 5.01 1.60 14.14
N ASP A 35 5.75 1.89 15.24
CA ASP A 35 5.44 1.35 16.56
C ASP A 35 4.06 1.81 17.07
N GLY A 36 3.23 0.85 17.43
CA GLY A 36 1.92 1.11 18.01
C GLY A 36 0.86 1.66 17.06
N LEU A 37 1.13 1.69 15.74
CA LEU A 37 0.19 2.18 14.73
C LEU A 37 -0.91 1.17 14.42
N THR A 38 -2.09 1.67 14.08
CA THR A 38 -3.16 0.92 13.41
C THR A 38 -2.96 1.08 11.91
N ILE A 39 -2.67 -0.02 11.22
CA ILE A 39 -2.24 -0.02 9.82
C ILE A 39 -3.30 -0.70 8.95
N LEU A 40 -3.55 -0.16 7.76
CA LEU A 40 -4.19 -0.86 6.65
C LEU A 40 -3.10 -1.26 5.65
N ASP A 41 -2.98 -2.56 5.40
CA ASP A 41 -2.17 -3.10 4.30
C ASP A 41 -3.12 -3.42 3.14
N PHE A 42 -3.13 -2.54 2.12
CA PHE A 42 -4.05 -2.59 1.00
C PHE A 42 -3.43 -3.29 -0.20
N GLY A 43 -4.10 -4.32 -0.70
CA GLY A 43 -3.55 -5.23 -1.70
C GLY A 43 -2.42 -6.07 -1.10
N CYS A 44 -2.64 -6.62 0.11
CA CYS A 44 -1.61 -7.25 0.92
C CYS A 44 -1.07 -8.57 0.33
N GLY A 45 -1.74 -9.16 -0.67
CA GLY A 45 -1.42 -10.47 -1.20
C GLY A 45 -1.41 -11.55 -0.10
N THR A 46 -0.37 -12.33 -0.06
CA THR A 46 -0.13 -13.35 0.99
C THR A 46 0.38 -12.75 2.32
N GLY A 47 0.54 -11.41 2.39
CA GLY A 47 0.91 -10.70 3.60
C GLY A 47 2.40 -10.63 3.90
N ARG A 48 3.28 -10.64 2.88
CA ARG A 48 4.74 -10.55 3.12
C ARG A 48 5.13 -9.25 3.84
N LEU A 49 4.58 -8.10 3.43
CA LEU A 49 4.80 -6.84 4.14
C LEU A 49 4.10 -6.82 5.50
N THR A 50 2.89 -7.38 5.59
CA THR A 50 2.17 -7.57 6.86
C THR A 50 3.00 -8.33 7.90
N GLU A 51 3.69 -9.43 7.49
CA GLU A 51 4.57 -10.21 8.38
C GLU A 51 5.71 -9.39 8.96
N LEU A 52 6.28 -8.49 8.18
CA LEU A 52 7.36 -7.62 8.64
C LEU A 52 6.86 -6.50 9.59
N LEU A 53 5.63 -6.04 9.39
CA LEU A 53 5.02 -4.94 10.15
C LEU A 53 4.36 -5.38 11.47
N HIS A 54 3.78 -6.60 11.52
CA HIS A 54 2.94 -7.02 12.64
C HIS A 54 3.61 -7.00 14.02
N PRO A 55 4.93 -7.25 14.18
CA PRO A 55 5.55 -7.23 15.51
C PRO A 55 5.42 -5.89 16.22
N GLN A 56 5.59 -4.79 15.48
CA GLN A 56 5.59 -3.43 16.00
C GLN A 56 4.22 -2.74 15.94
N ALA A 57 3.33 -3.19 15.06
CA ALA A 57 2.00 -2.62 14.91
C ALA A 57 1.11 -2.86 16.14
N LYS A 58 0.20 -1.93 16.42
CA LYS A 58 -0.90 -2.12 17.35
C LYS A 58 -1.96 -3.08 16.77
N ARG A 59 -2.30 -2.89 15.51
CA ARG A 59 -3.26 -3.69 14.74
C ARG A 59 -2.99 -3.50 13.25
N ILE A 60 -3.13 -4.58 12.48
CA ILE A 60 -3.14 -4.51 11.03
C ILE A 60 -4.47 -5.05 10.51
N VAL A 61 -5.12 -4.31 9.62
CA VAL A 61 -6.16 -4.81 8.74
C VAL A 61 -5.50 -5.03 7.39
N ALA A 62 -5.48 -6.26 6.92
CA ALA A 62 -4.81 -6.64 5.67
C ALA A 62 -5.88 -7.07 4.67
N VAL A 63 -6.02 -6.32 3.58
CA VAL A 63 -7.08 -6.54 2.60
C VAL A 63 -6.53 -6.88 1.23
N ASP A 64 -7.16 -7.86 0.59
CA ASP A 64 -6.91 -8.23 -0.80
C ASP A 64 -8.20 -8.73 -1.44
N SER A 65 -8.36 -8.53 -2.74
CA SER A 65 -9.50 -9.04 -3.50
C SER A 65 -9.42 -10.55 -3.77
N SER A 66 -8.21 -11.14 -3.70
CA SER A 66 -7.99 -12.57 -3.85
C SER A 66 -8.25 -13.32 -2.54
N ALA A 67 -9.30 -14.14 -2.53
CA ALA A 67 -9.59 -14.99 -1.38
C ALA A 67 -8.51 -16.04 -1.13
N LYS A 68 -7.78 -16.47 -2.16
CA LYS A 68 -6.67 -17.42 -2.01
C LYS A 68 -5.46 -16.76 -1.36
N MET A 69 -5.09 -15.54 -1.78
CA MET A 69 -4.02 -14.77 -1.14
C MET A 69 -4.31 -14.59 0.35
N ILE A 70 -5.52 -14.15 0.68
CA ILE A 70 -5.97 -13.99 2.09
C ILE A 70 -5.99 -15.34 2.83
N GLY A 71 -6.32 -16.44 2.17
CA GLY A 71 -6.24 -17.78 2.76
C GLY A 71 -4.82 -18.13 3.21
N VAL A 72 -3.81 -17.82 2.39
CA VAL A 72 -2.40 -18.01 2.74
C VAL A 72 -2.01 -17.11 3.93
N LEU A 73 -2.38 -15.82 3.89
CA LEU A 73 -2.12 -14.91 5.00
C LEU A 73 -2.77 -15.38 6.30
N ALA A 74 -4.05 -15.80 6.25
CA ALA A 74 -4.77 -16.27 7.43
C ALA A 74 -4.13 -17.51 8.06
N ALA A 75 -3.57 -18.42 7.25
CA ALA A 75 -2.87 -19.61 7.72
C ALA A 75 -1.59 -19.28 8.52
N LYS A 76 -0.99 -18.11 8.34
CA LYS A 76 0.18 -17.64 9.10
C LYS A 76 -0.15 -17.29 10.56
N ASN A 77 -1.42 -17.11 10.89
CA ASN A 77 -1.90 -16.82 12.24
C ASN A 77 -1.16 -15.66 12.93
N LEU A 78 -0.92 -14.58 12.19
CA LEU A 78 -0.19 -13.42 12.71
C LEU A 78 -0.99 -12.70 13.79
N PRO A 79 -0.43 -12.52 15.02
CA PRO A 79 -1.10 -11.75 16.07
C PRO A 79 -1.43 -10.32 15.62
N LYS A 80 -2.56 -9.78 16.11
CA LYS A 80 -3.01 -8.41 15.85
C LYS A 80 -3.30 -8.12 14.36
N THR A 81 -3.35 -9.14 13.50
CA THR A 81 -3.64 -9.03 12.07
C THR A 81 -5.03 -9.56 11.77
N GLU A 82 -5.80 -8.80 11.01
CA GLU A 82 -7.14 -9.12 10.55
C GLU A 82 -7.11 -9.23 9.01
N PRO A 83 -7.00 -10.46 8.46
CA PRO A 83 -7.03 -10.67 7.03
C PRO A 83 -8.47 -10.64 6.51
N LEU A 84 -8.72 -9.86 5.44
CA LEU A 84 -10.05 -9.67 4.85
C LEU A 84 -9.99 -9.88 3.33
N ALA A 85 -10.68 -10.91 2.83
CA ALA A 85 -10.88 -11.13 1.40
C ALA A 85 -12.00 -10.21 0.89
N ILE A 86 -11.65 -9.01 0.46
CA ILE A 86 -12.61 -7.98 0.06
C ILE A 86 -12.01 -7.08 -1.01
N ASP A 87 -12.79 -6.78 -2.03
CA ASP A 87 -12.52 -5.66 -2.94
C ASP A 87 -12.94 -4.36 -2.24
N LEU A 88 -11.99 -3.80 -1.46
CA LEU A 88 -12.23 -2.60 -0.66
C LEU A 88 -12.35 -1.37 -1.56
N ASN A 89 -13.50 -0.74 -1.49
CA ASN A 89 -13.84 0.46 -2.27
C ASN A 89 -14.67 1.46 -1.46
N SER A 90 -15.00 2.60 -2.04
CA SER A 90 -15.72 3.67 -1.36
C SER A 90 -17.11 3.28 -0.85
N SER A 91 -17.75 2.25 -1.43
CA SER A 91 -19.09 1.80 -1.02
C SER A 91 -19.08 0.94 0.24
N ASN A 92 -18.01 0.18 0.49
CA ASN A 92 -17.90 -0.75 1.63
C ASN A 92 -16.90 -0.31 2.71
N SER A 93 -16.13 0.75 2.48
CA SER A 93 -15.09 1.24 3.38
C SER A 93 -15.60 2.12 4.53
N GLN A 94 -16.88 2.53 4.53
CA GLN A 94 -17.46 3.46 5.52
C GLN A 94 -17.20 3.07 6.99
N PRO A 95 -17.32 1.79 7.40
CA PRO A 95 -17.05 1.39 8.79
C PRO A 95 -15.60 1.65 9.24
N MET A 96 -14.67 1.81 8.30
CA MET A 96 -13.24 2.00 8.56
C MET A 96 -12.79 3.48 8.51
N ARG A 97 -13.72 4.44 8.41
CA ARG A 97 -13.38 5.88 8.36
C ARG A 97 -12.62 6.33 9.58
N ASN A 98 -11.58 7.16 9.36
CA ASN A 98 -10.72 7.72 10.42
C ASN A 98 -10.17 6.66 11.40
N THR A 99 -9.82 5.48 10.89
CA THR A 99 -9.37 4.35 11.70
C THR A 99 -7.86 4.20 11.70
N PHE A 100 -7.21 4.46 10.56
CA PHE A 100 -5.82 4.10 10.35
C PHE A 100 -4.87 5.27 10.58
N ASP A 101 -3.77 4.98 11.27
CA ASP A 101 -2.64 5.89 11.41
C ASP A 101 -1.76 5.87 10.15
N LEU A 102 -1.69 4.69 9.51
CA LEU A 102 -0.91 4.42 8.31
C LEU A 102 -1.70 3.53 7.36
N ILE A 103 -1.67 3.84 6.08
CA ILE A 103 -2.09 2.95 4.99
C ILE A 103 -0.87 2.69 4.13
N VAL A 104 -0.58 1.42 3.88
CA VAL A 104 0.47 0.99 2.95
C VAL A 104 -0.16 0.29 1.74
N ALA A 105 0.40 0.51 0.56
CA ALA A 105 0.00 -0.10 -0.70
C ALA A 105 1.28 -0.46 -1.48
N SER A 106 1.64 -1.74 -1.47
CA SER A 106 2.91 -2.24 -2.01
C SER A 106 2.68 -2.96 -3.33
N SER A 107 3.13 -2.36 -4.44
CA SER A 107 2.98 -2.89 -5.81
C SER A 107 1.53 -3.20 -6.21
N VAL A 108 0.60 -2.32 -5.85
CA VAL A 108 -0.83 -2.52 -6.12
C VAL A 108 -1.49 -1.33 -6.81
N CYS A 109 -1.01 -0.11 -6.58
CA CYS A 109 -1.70 1.09 -7.07
C CYS A 109 -1.76 1.18 -8.59
N ALA A 110 -0.74 0.69 -9.29
CA ALA A 110 -0.69 0.67 -10.75
C ALA A 110 -1.70 -0.30 -11.41
N PHE A 111 -2.29 -1.20 -10.63
CA PHE A 111 -3.30 -2.16 -11.08
C PHE A 111 -4.73 -1.77 -10.72
N LEU A 112 -4.91 -0.64 -10.02
CA LEU A 112 -6.24 -0.18 -9.63
C LEU A 112 -6.99 0.40 -10.84
N PRO A 113 -8.28 0.06 -11.02
CA PRO A 113 -9.08 0.58 -12.13
C PRO A 113 -9.29 2.10 -12.03
N ASP A 114 -9.29 2.66 -10.82
CA ASP A 114 -9.37 4.10 -10.55
C ASP A 114 -8.48 4.44 -9.35
N TYR A 115 -7.25 4.84 -9.65
CA TYR A 115 -6.26 5.20 -8.64
C TYR A 115 -6.69 6.44 -7.83
N GLN A 116 -7.28 7.44 -8.49
CA GLN A 116 -7.72 8.66 -7.80
C GLN A 116 -8.89 8.40 -6.85
N ALA A 117 -9.87 7.60 -7.25
CA ALA A 117 -10.96 7.20 -6.37
C ALA A 117 -10.45 6.42 -5.15
N SER A 118 -9.43 5.57 -5.35
CA SER A 118 -8.78 4.83 -4.28
C SER A 118 -8.04 5.75 -3.31
N LEU A 119 -7.29 6.74 -3.81
CA LEU A 119 -6.65 7.75 -2.96
C LEU A 119 -7.65 8.58 -2.15
N ALA A 120 -8.77 8.98 -2.77
CA ALA A 120 -9.83 9.70 -2.08
C ALA A 120 -10.44 8.84 -0.94
N MET A 121 -10.61 7.54 -1.18
CA MET A 121 -11.02 6.58 -0.16
C MET A 121 -9.97 6.46 0.94
N PHE A 122 -8.70 6.24 0.63
CA PHE A 122 -7.62 6.14 1.62
C PHE A 122 -7.59 7.37 2.53
N ARG A 123 -7.76 8.56 1.95
CA ARG A 123 -7.85 9.80 2.73
C ARG A 123 -9.00 9.80 3.72
N GLN A 124 -10.14 9.18 3.40
CA GLN A 124 -11.27 9.07 4.33
C GLN A 124 -10.99 8.06 5.45
N LEU A 125 -10.26 6.97 5.14
CA LEU A 125 -9.92 5.92 6.09
C LEU A 125 -8.84 6.35 7.09
N LEU A 126 -7.94 7.23 6.68
CA LEU A 126 -6.89 7.78 7.53
C LEU A 126 -7.46 8.68 8.63
N LYS A 127 -6.88 8.58 9.82
CA LYS A 127 -7.02 9.58 10.89
C LYS A 127 -6.48 10.94 10.43
N PRO A 128 -6.85 12.05 11.08
CA PRO A 128 -6.15 13.32 10.87
C PRO A 128 -4.63 13.15 11.05
N GLN A 129 -3.85 13.70 10.13
CA GLN A 129 -2.38 13.58 10.06
C GLN A 129 -1.86 12.16 9.79
N GLY A 130 -2.71 11.17 9.55
CA GLY A 130 -2.30 9.84 9.14
C GLY A 130 -1.58 9.83 7.79
N TYR A 131 -0.78 8.81 7.56
CA TYR A 131 0.07 8.69 6.38
C TYR A 131 -0.45 7.63 5.42
N PHE A 132 -0.33 7.92 4.14
CA PHE A 132 -0.43 6.95 3.05
C PHE A 132 0.96 6.76 2.44
N VAL A 133 1.36 5.51 2.21
CA VAL A 133 2.62 5.16 1.57
C VAL A 133 2.35 4.13 0.49
N GLN A 134 2.88 4.39 -0.70
CA GLN A 134 2.87 3.44 -1.80
C GLN A 134 4.28 3.17 -2.32
N TRP A 135 4.45 1.97 -2.90
CA TRP A 135 5.58 1.57 -3.71
C TRP A 135 5.06 1.00 -5.01
N ASP A 136 5.54 1.54 -6.10
CA ASP A 136 5.20 1.06 -7.45
C ASP A 136 6.44 1.14 -8.36
N TRP A 137 6.37 0.48 -9.50
CA TRP A 137 7.42 0.58 -10.50
C TRP A 137 7.53 2.02 -11.01
N LEU A 138 8.74 2.56 -11.01
CA LEU A 138 9.01 3.89 -11.57
C LEU A 138 9.16 3.75 -13.09
N LYS A 139 8.27 4.39 -13.84
CA LYS A 139 8.31 4.43 -15.30
C LYS A 139 8.75 5.79 -15.83
N GLN A 140 9.25 5.80 -17.07
CA GLN A 140 9.49 7.03 -17.80
C GLN A 140 8.19 7.56 -18.43
N ALA A 141 8.15 8.86 -18.70
CA ALA A 141 6.99 9.47 -19.36
C ALA A 141 6.79 8.86 -20.75
N GLY A 142 5.55 8.40 -21.03
CA GLY A 142 5.19 7.77 -22.30
C GLY A 142 5.34 6.24 -22.35
N GLU A 143 5.87 5.60 -21.32
CA GLU A 143 5.89 4.14 -21.23
C GLU A 143 4.49 3.60 -20.90
N SER A 144 4.14 2.46 -21.53
CA SER A 144 2.86 1.78 -21.33
C SER A 144 2.91 0.66 -20.26
N THR A 145 4.07 0.45 -19.65
CA THR A 145 4.24 -0.55 -18.57
C THR A 145 3.46 -0.15 -17.33
N PRO A 146 2.95 -1.10 -16.51
CA PRO A 146 2.38 -0.80 -15.22
C PRO A 146 3.38 -0.07 -14.33
N GLY A 147 2.95 1.04 -13.72
CA GLY A 147 3.80 1.88 -12.88
C GLY A 147 3.42 3.35 -12.96
N PHE A 148 4.21 4.20 -12.32
CA PHE A 148 3.98 5.65 -12.28
C PHE A 148 5.25 6.43 -12.54
N THR A 149 5.10 7.62 -13.12
CA THR A 149 6.13 8.66 -13.00
C THR A 149 5.95 9.39 -11.66
N ALA A 150 6.98 10.11 -11.22
CA ALA A 150 6.87 10.94 -10.02
C ALA A 150 5.80 12.04 -10.16
N GLU A 151 5.66 12.61 -11.35
CA GLU A 151 4.68 13.66 -11.65
C GLU A 151 3.24 13.14 -11.58
N GLU A 152 2.98 11.90 -12.04
CA GLU A 152 1.67 11.28 -11.95
C GLU A 152 1.24 11.08 -10.50
N ILE A 153 2.14 10.59 -9.63
CA ILE A 153 1.85 10.42 -8.21
C ILE A 153 1.65 11.79 -7.54
N GLN A 154 2.52 12.76 -7.81
CA GLN A 154 2.41 14.11 -7.25
C GLN A 154 1.05 14.75 -7.60
N ALA A 155 0.67 14.69 -8.88
CA ALA A 155 -0.60 15.24 -9.34
C ALA A 155 -1.80 14.55 -8.67
N ALA A 156 -1.76 13.23 -8.51
CA ALA A 156 -2.82 12.47 -7.86
C ALA A 156 -2.93 12.79 -6.36
N PHE A 157 -1.81 12.94 -5.66
CA PHE A 157 -1.80 13.37 -4.25
C PHE A 157 -2.39 14.77 -4.08
N ASP A 158 -2.03 15.71 -4.94
CA ASP A 158 -2.54 17.09 -4.89
C ASP A 158 -4.04 17.13 -5.17
N GLN A 159 -4.53 16.41 -6.18
CA GLN A 159 -5.95 16.32 -6.52
C GLN A 159 -6.78 15.70 -5.39
N CYS A 160 -6.22 14.73 -4.69
CA CYS A 160 -6.85 14.09 -3.53
C CYS A 160 -6.61 14.84 -2.21
N LEU A 161 -6.05 16.06 -2.25
CA LEU A 161 -5.82 16.93 -1.09
C LEU A 161 -4.92 16.32 -0.02
N PHE A 162 -3.97 15.51 -0.42
CA PHE A 162 -2.87 15.11 0.43
C PHE A 162 -1.77 16.18 0.49
N LYS A 163 -0.94 16.11 1.51
CA LYS A 163 0.34 16.79 1.57
C LYS A 163 1.42 15.78 1.21
N THR A 164 2.10 15.96 0.10
CA THR A 164 3.28 15.15 -0.23
C THR A 164 4.38 15.41 0.80
N ILE A 165 4.90 14.35 1.40
CA ILE A 165 5.99 14.39 2.36
C ILE A 165 7.29 14.00 1.69
N SER A 166 7.26 12.94 0.89
CA SER A 166 8.39 12.46 0.10
C SER A 166 7.90 11.76 -1.15
N LEU A 167 8.66 11.91 -2.23
CA LEU A 167 8.45 11.20 -3.49
C LEU A 167 9.82 10.95 -4.10
N GLN A 168 10.29 9.72 -4.03
CA GLN A 168 11.66 9.38 -4.41
C GLN A 168 11.79 7.92 -4.83
N GLN A 169 12.81 7.61 -5.62
CA GLN A 169 13.21 6.23 -5.82
C GLN A 169 13.64 5.64 -4.47
N ALA A 170 13.02 4.53 -4.07
CA ALA A 170 13.29 3.88 -2.80
C ALA A 170 14.38 2.80 -2.93
N PHE A 171 14.27 1.99 -3.97
CA PHE A 171 15.20 0.90 -4.27
C PHE A 171 15.11 0.52 -5.75
N THR A 172 15.94 -0.44 -6.15
CA THR A 172 15.93 -1.02 -7.51
C THR A 172 15.79 -2.53 -7.39
N MET A 173 14.98 -3.11 -8.25
CA MET A 173 14.77 -4.56 -8.35
C MET A 173 15.47 -5.10 -9.60
N GLN A 174 16.09 -6.27 -9.47
CA GLN A 174 16.66 -6.98 -10.61
C GLN A 174 15.58 -7.87 -11.24
N GLN A 175 15.27 -7.64 -12.52
CA GLN A 175 14.37 -8.49 -13.30
C GLN A 175 15.14 -9.03 -14.54
N GLY A 176 15.72 -10.23 -14.38
CA GLY A 176 16.62 -10.76 -15.41
C GLY A 176 17.90 -9.92 -15.51
N GLU A 177 18.17 -9.36 -16.69
CA GLU A 177 19.31 -8.45 -16.92
C GLU A 177 18.98 -6.97 -16.65
N ASP A 178 17.70 -6.64 -16.45
CA ASP A 178 17.23 -5.26 -16.29
C ASP A 178 17.17 -4.84 -14.81
N GLU A 179 17.58 -3.62 -14.55
CA GLU A 179 17.39 -2.94 -13.28
C GLU A 179 16.12 -2.08 -13.35
N VAL A 180 15.10 -2.43 -12.56
CA VAL A 180 13.82 -1.73 -12.54
C VAL A 180 13.68 -0.93 -11.24
N PRO A 181 13.67 0.41 -11.31
CA PRO A 181 13.55 1.23 -10.13
C PRO A 181 12.13 1.20 -9.56
N VAL A 182 12.04 1.31 -8.22
CA VAL A 182 10.78 1.41 -7.47
C VAL A 182 10.69 2.78 -6.83
N ILE A 183 9.59 3.48 -7.09
CA ILE A 183 9.28 4.77 -6.48
C ILE A 183 8.47 4.57 -5.20
N MET A 184 8.84 5.30 -4.12
CA MET A 184 8.04 5.40 -2.91
C MET A 184 7.44 6.80 -2.83
N GLY A 185 6.11 6.85 -2.67
CA GLY A 185 5.38 8.07 -2.38
C GLY A 185 4.85 8.05 -0.94
N ILE A 186 5.18 9.07 -0.16
CA ILE A 186 4.65 9.29 1.19
C ILE A 186 3.78 10.55 1.17
N ALA A 187 2.53 10.38 1.54
CA ALA A 187 1.57 11.47 1.63
C ALA A 187 0.91 11.51 3.02
N GLN A 188 0.59 12.71 3.50
CA GLN A 188 -0.07 12.92 4.78
C GLN A 188 -1.46 13.52 4.57
N LYS A 189 -2.45 13.00 5.28
CA LYS A 189 -3.77 13.60 5.33
C LYS A 189 -3.69 14.96 6.00
N ARG A 190 -3.97 16.03 5.25
CA ARG A 190 -4.07 17.39 5.82
C ARG A 190 -5.18 17.45 6.85
N ASN A 191 -4.96 18.16 7.95
CA ASN A 191 -6.06 18.54 8.83
C ASN A 191 -7.10 19.34 8.00
N GLN A 192 -8.37 19.07 8.19
CA GLN A 192 -9.37 20.02 7.78
C GLN A 192 -9.17 21.25 8.67
N THR A 193 -8.50 22.27 8.16
CA THR A 193 -8.59 23.60 8.74
C THR A 193 -10.06 23.97 8.67
N GLY A 194 -10.71 24.03 9.83
CA GLY A 194 -12.11 24.44 9.95
C GLY A 194 -12.28 25.83 9.34
N GLY A 195 -12.77 25.84 8.13
CA GLY A 195 -13.35 27.03 7.54
C GLY A 195 -14.78 27.14 8.05
N PHE A 196 -14.96 27.68 9.22
CA PHE A 196 -16.23 28.34 9.54
C PHE A 196 -16.15 29.73 8.91
N LEU A 197 -16.84 29.91 7.80
CA LEU A 197 -17.37 31.21 7.35
C LEU A 197 -18.88 31.15 7.50
#